data_bf0053dd187ae6ad0db47396e33315a8
#
_entry.id   bf0053dd187ae6ad0db47396e33315a8
#
_cell.length_a   1.000
_cell.length_b   1.000
_cell.length_c   1.000
_cell.angle_alpha   90.00
_cell.angle_beta   90.00
_cell.angle_gamma   90.00
#
_symmetry.space_group_name_H-M   'P 1'
#
loop_
_entity.id
_entity.type
_entity.pdbx_description
1 polymer ?
#
loop_
_entity_poly.entity_id
_entity_poly.type
_entity_poly.pdbx_seq_one_letter_code
_entity_poly.pdbx_strand_id
1 'polypeptide(L)'
;QARGGTLDNFGPDIDYFKALMKNEPIVPKQTSYARVLSGEIAILLDYDFNAYRAKYKDKANVEFVIPAEGTLVVPYVMSLVNKGPNADNGRKVLDFVLSDEGQAIWANAYLRPVRASAIPKEVQSRFLPASEYARARTVDYGRMAEVQKPFSDRYLKEVQ
;
A
#
# COMPACT_ATOMS: atom_id res chain seq x y z
N GLN A 1 9.77 -8.88 -9.19
CA GLN A 1 11.16 -8.60 -8.73
C GLN A 1 11.65 -9.64 -7.70
N ALA A 2 10.87 -10.02 -6.70
CA ALA A 2 11.26 -11.03 -5.69
C ALA A 2 11.56 -12.41 -6.30
N ARG A 3 10.99 -12.72 -7.46
CA ARG A 3 11.19 -13.98 -8.21
C ARG A 3 11.97 -13.78 -9.52
N GLY A 4 12.62 -12.62 -9.70
CA GLY A 4 13.40 -12.32 -10.90
C GLY A 4 12.61 -11.68 -12.04
N GLY A 5 11.31 -11.41 -11.86
CA GLY A 5 10.51 -10.66 -12.83
C GLY A 5 10.86 -9.16 -12.84
N THR A 6 10.55 -8.50 -13.95
CA THR A 6 10.70 -7.06 -14.14
C THR A 6 9.50 -6.50 -14.88
N LEU A 7 9.40 -5.16 -14.99
CA LEU A 7 8.37 -4.53 -15.81
C LEU A 7 8.48 -4.85 -17.31
N ASP A 8 9.61 -5.39 -17.75
CA ASP A 8 9.83 -5.81 -19.14
C ASP A 8 9.74 -7.32 -19.31
N ASN A 9 9.73 -8.09 -18.22
CA ASN A 9 9.62 -9.55 -18.24
C ASN A 9 8.76 -10.05 -17.07
N PHE A 10 7.50 -10.32 -17.34
CA PHE A 10 6.52 -10.83 -16.34
C PHE A 10 6.56 -12.35 -16.17
N GLY A 11 7.35 -13.08 -16.96
CA GLY A 11 7.37 -14.54 -16.96
C GLY A 11 7.47 -15.14 -15.55
N PRO A 12 8.51 -14.81 -14.76
CA PRO A 12 8.69 -15.34 -13.42
C PRO A 12 7.54 -15.00 -12.46
N ASP A 13 6.91 -13.83 -12.62
CA ASP A 13 5.80 -13.40 -11.78
C ASP A 13 4.51 -14.17 -12.14
N ILE A 14 4.24 -14.36 -13.44
CA ILE A 14 3.11 -15.18 -13.92
C ILE A 14 3.25 -16.62 -13.44
N ASP A 15 4.43 -17.22 -13.54
CA ASP A 15 4.68 -18.60 -13.06
C ASP A 15 4.48 -18.71 -11.55
N TYR A 16 4.89 -17.68 -10.79
CA TYR A 16 4.62 -17.61 -9.35
C TYR A 16 3.12 -17.57 -9.05
N PHE A 17 2.35 -16.74 -9.75
CA PHE A 17 0.91 -16.65 -9.55
C PHE A 17 0.18 -17.94 -9.96
N LYS A 18 0.59 -18.61 -11.04
CA LYS A 18 0.08 -19.94 -11.40
C LYS A 18 0.31 -20.95 -10.27
N ALA A 19 1.49 -20.92 -9.65
CA ALA A 19 1.78 -21.79 -8.52
C ALA A 19 0.96 -21.42 -7.28
N LEU A 20 0.78 -20.12 -7.03
CA LEU A 20 -0.02 -19.62 -5.91
C LEU A 20 -1.50 -20.01 -6.02
N MET A 21 -2.06 -19.99 -7.24
CA MET A 21 -3.47 -20.38 -7.48
C MET A 21 -3.78 -21.82 -7.07
N LYS A 22 -2.77 -22.70 -7.01
CA LYS A 22 -2.95 -24.08 -6.49
C LYS A 22 -3.30 -24.13 -5.00
N ASN A 23 -3.05 -23.04 -4.27
CA ASN A 23 -3.41 -22.90 -2.86
C ASN A 23 -4.77 -22.22 -2.67
N GLU A 24 -5.53 -22.04 -3.75
CA GLU A 24 -6.87 -21.44 -3.72
C GLU A 24 -6.93 -20.08 -2.98
N PRO A 25 -6.06 -19.13 -3.31
CA PRO A 25 -6.07 -17.83 -2.65
C PRO A 25 -7.37 -17.09 -2.94
N ILE A 26 -7.85 -16.35 -1.96
CA ILE A 26 -9.01 -15.49 -2.14
C ILE A 26 -8.55 -14.21 -2.84
N VAL A 27 -9.08 -13.95 -4.03
CA VAL A 27 -8.86 -12.71 -4.78
C VAL A 27 -10.17 -11.89 -4.75
N PRO A 28 -10.36 -11.05 -3.72
CA PRO A 28 -11.61 -10.35 -3.52
C PRO A 28 -11.73 -9.14 -4.46
N LYS A 29 -12.97 -8.78 -4.82
CA LYS A 29 -13.27 -7.53 -5.54
C LYS A 29 -13.20 -6.29 -4.64
N GLN A 30 -13.27 -6.48 -3.33
CA GLN A 30 -13.20 -5.43 -2.31
C GLN A 30 -12.27 -5.88 -1.18
N THR A 31 -11.89 -4.95 -0.29
CA THR A 31 -11.01 -5.29 0.84
C THR A 31 -11.57 -6.44 1.69
N SER A 32 -10.69 -7.34 2.09
CA SER A 32 -11.01 -8.44 3.00
C SER A 32 -10.76 -8.11 4.48
N TYR A 33 -10.64 -6.85 4.83
CA TYR A 33 -10.33 -6.40 6.18
C TYR A 33 -11.28 -6.97 7.24
N ALA A 34 -12.60 -6.90 7.00
CA ALA A 34 -13.60 -7.46 7.93
C ALA A 34 -13.43 -8.97 8.15
N ARG A 35 -13.00 -9.71 7.12
CA ARG A 35 -12.78 -11.16 7.20
C ARG A 35 -11.54 -11.53 8.02
N VAL A 36 -10.54 -10.63 8.07
CA VAL A 36 -9.40 -10.77 9.00
C VAL A 36 -9.85 -10.53 10.42
N LEU A 37 -10.66 -9.48 10.66
CA LEU A 37 -11.17 -9.18 11.99
C LEU A 37 -12.04 -10.32 12.57
N SER A 38 -12.81 -10.99 11.71
CA SER A 38 -13.62 -12.16 12.10
C SER A 38 -12.80 -13.45 12.28
N GLY A 39 -11.52 -13.46 11.88
CA GLY A 39 -10.68 -14.66 11.90
C GLY A 39 -10.92 -15.62 10.73
N GLU A 40 -11.74 -15.26 9.75
CA GLU A 40 -12.00 -16.08 8.56
C GLU A 40 -10.77 -16.19 7.65
N ILE A 41 -9.96 -15.14 7.58
CA ILE A 41 -8.72 -15.09 6.80
C ILE A 41 -7.53 -15.02 7.76
N ALA A 42 -6.61 -15.97 7.66
CA ALA A 42 -5.41 -16.02 8.47
C ALA A 42 -4.29 -15.10 7.97
N ILE A 43 -4.21 -14.87 6.66
CA ILE A 43 -3.17 -14.04 6.02
C ILE A 43 -3.85 -13.08 5.04
N LEU A 44 -3.59 -11.79 5.20
CA LEU A 44 -4.05 -10.73 4.30
C LEU A 44 -2.86 -9.97 3.74
N LEU A 45 -2.82 -9.79 2.43
CA LEU A 45 -1.95 -8.81 1.78
C LEU A 45 -2.71 -7.50 1.64
N ASP A 46 -2.28 -6.48 2.35
CA ASP A 46 -2.94 -5.16 2.39
C ASP A 46 -1.91 -4.06 2.69
N TYR A 47 -2.37 -2.82 2.76
CA TYR A 47 -1.55 -1.69 3.17
C TYR A 47 -1.22 -1.75 4.67
N ASP A 48 -0.05 -1.25 5.04
CA ASP A 48 0.44 -1.20 6.42
C ASP A 48 -0.51 -0.46 7.36
N PHE A 49 -1.10 0.66 6.93
CA PHE A 49 -2.03 1.42 7.77
C PHE A 49 -3.29 0.64 8.15
N ASN A 50 -3.78 -0.27 7.31
CA ASN A 50 -4.89 -1.16 7.65
C ASN A 50 -4.48 -2.17 8.71
N ALA A 51 -3.27 -2.72 8.63
CA ALA A 51 -2.75 -3.63 9.64
C ALA A 51 -2.57 -2.93 11.01
N TYR A 52 -2.02 -1.71 11.01
CA TYR A 52 -1.91 -0.92 12.24
C TYR A 52 -3.26 -0.56 12.83
N ARG A 53 -4.22 -0.19 12.00
CA ARG A 53 -5.60 0.06 12.44
C ARG A 53 -6.19 -1.18 13.09
N ALA A 54 -6.09 -2.33 12.45
CA ALA A 54 -6.59 -3.60 13.00
C ALA A 54 -5.99 -3.86 14.39
N LYS A 55 -4.67 -3.76 14.51
CA LYS A 55 -3.96 -4.05 15.75
C LYS A 55 -4.24 -3.02 16.86
N TYR A 56 -4.14 -1.72 16.55
CA TYR A 56 -4.13 -0.68 17.58
C TYR A 56 -5.50 -0.03 17.83
N LYS A 57 -6.35 0.09 16.82
CA LYS A 57 -7.69 0.67 16.94
C LYS A 57 -8.74 -0.39 17.20
N ASP A 58 -8.79 -1.42 16.36
CA ASP A 58 -9.84 -2.44 16.42
C ASP A 58 -9.46 -3.60 17.36
N LYS A 59 -8.23 -3.58 17.93
CA LYS A 59 -7.73 -4.56 18.91
C LYS A 59 -7.77 -6.00 18.41
N ALA A 60 -7.67 -6.19 17.10
CA ALA A 60 -7.60 -7.51 16.50
C ALA A 60 -6.28 -8.21 16.87
N ASN A 61 -6.33 -9.52 17.04
CA ASN A 61 -5.15 -10.35 17.28
C ASN A 61 -4.41 -10.61 15.96
N VAL A 62 -3.76 -9.57 15.44
CA VAL A 62 -3.02 -9.62 14.18
C VAL A 62 -1.61 -9.09 14.36
N GLU A 63 -0.68 -9.61 13.57
CA GLU A 63 0.67 -9.08 13.43
C GLU A 63 0.88 -8.54 12.02
N PHE A 64 1.59 -7.41 11.94
CA PHE A 64 2.01 -6.83 10.68
C PHE A 64 3.46 -7.19 10.39
N VAL A 65 3.71 -7.72 9.20
CA VAL A 65 5.05 -8.15 8.78
C VAL A 65 5.36 -7.56 7.41
N ILE A 66 6.54 -6.97 7.27
CA ILE A 66 7.13 -6.67 5.95
C ILE A 66 7.98 -7.87 5.55
N PRO A 67 7.66 -8.59 4.47
CA PRO A 67 8.41 -9.77 4.04
C PRO A 67 9.90 -9.48 3.82
N ALA A 68 10.76 -10.48 4.02
CA ALA A 68 12.20 -10.35 3.79
C ALA A 68 12.52 -9.99 2.32
N GLU A 69 11.71 -10.47 1.39
CA GLU A 69 11.80 -10.19 -0.04
C GLU A 69 11.48 -8.72 -0.38
N GLY A 70 10.84 -8.00 0.53
CA GLY A 70 10.50 -6.59 0.39
C GLY A 70 9.02 -6.32 0.19
N THR A 71 8.71 -5.05 0.02
CA THR A 71 7.37 -4.54 -0.27
C THR A 71 7.46 -3.33 -1.21
N LEU A 72 6.32 -2.74 -1.55
CA LEU A 72 6.25 -1.57 -2.41
C LEU A 72 5.83 -0.33 -1.61
N VAL A 73 6.40 0.82 -1.96
CA VAL A 73 5.88 2.11 -1.55
C VAL A 73 4.78 2.50 -2.53
N VAL A 74 3.58 2.73 -2.02
CA VAL A 74 2.45 3.25 -2.81
C VAL A 74 2.14 4.67 -2.29
N PRO A 75 2.57 5.72 -2.99
CA PRO A 75 2.32 7.08 -2.54
C PRO A 75 0.86 7.47 -2.76
N TYR A 76 0.26 8.08 -1.76
CA TYR A 76 -0.97 8.84 -1.96
C TYR A 76 -0.61 10.23 -2.45
N VAL A 77 -1.24 10.68 -3.52
CA VAL A 77 -0.93 11.94 -4.16
C VAL A 77 -2.16 12.85 -4.23
N MET A 78 -1.91 14.14 -4.19
CA MET A 78 -2.93 15.17 -4.40
C MET A 78 -2.47 16.09 -5.52
N SER A 79 -3.40 16.53 -6.36
CA SER A 79 -3.13 17.43 -7.48
C SER A 79 -4.17 18.53 -7.54
N LEU A 80 -3.73 19.74 -7.86
CA LEU A 80 -4.63 20.84 -8.16
C LEU A 80 -5.19 20.63 -9.57
N VAL A 81 -6.51 20.65 -9.69
CA VAL A 81 -7.18 20.53 -11.00
C VAL A 81 -6.93 21.81 -11.81
N ASN A 82 -6.37 21.64 -13.02
CA ASN A 82 -6.14 22.76 -13.92
C ASN A 82 -7.48 23.41 -14.30
N LYS A 83 -7.53 24.75 -14.24
CA LYS A 83 -8.76 25.55 -14.49
C LYS A 83 -9.95 25.18 -13.58
N GLY A 84 -9.71 24.57 -12.43
CA GLY A 84 -10.75 24.33 -11.43
C GLY A 84 -11.34 25.66 -10.91
N PRO A 85 -12.65 25.71 -10.59
CA PRO A 85 -13.34 26.95 -10.22
C PRO A 85 -12.87 27.53 -8.88
N ASN A 86 -12.21 26.73 -8.03
CA ASN A 86 -11.77 27.12 -6.69
C ASN A 86 -10.25 26.88 -6.49
N ALA A 87 -9.43 27.26 -7.48
CA ALA A 87 -8.01 26.97 -7.47
C ALA A 87 -7.27 27.52 -6.23
N ASP A 88 -7.62 28.71 -5.76
CA ASP A 88 -6.98 29.33 -4.58
C ASP A 88 -7.31 28.60 -3.29
N ASN A 89 -8.55 28.17 -3.13
CA ASN A 89 -8.93 27.31 -1.99
C ASN A 89 -8.28 25.93 -2.10
N GLY A 90 -8.17 25.39 -3.30
CA GLY A 90 -7.45 24.14 -3.56
C GLY A 90 -5.99 24.20 -3.12
N ARG A 91 -5.28 25.30 -3.39
CA ARG A 91 -3.90 25.53 -2.91
C ARG A 91 -3.83 25.55 -1.39
N LYS A 92 -4.75 26.27 -0.74
CA LYS A 92 -4.81 26.31 0.75
C LYS A 92 -5.02 24.93 1.36
N VAL A 93 -5.85 24.08 0.72
CA VAL A 93 -6.05 22.70 1.17
C VAL A 93 -4.76 21.89 1.00
N LEU A 94 -4.05 22.03 -0.12
CA LEU A 94 -2.76 21.35 -0.32
C LEU A 94 -1.73 21.80 0.73
N ASP A 95 -1.63 23.10 0.99
CA ASP A 95 -0.72 23.65 2.00
C ASP A 95 -1.06 23.12 3.40
N PHE A 96 -2.35 23.08 3.76
CA PHE A 96 -2.80 22.51 5.03
C PHE A 96 -2.45 21.03 5.15
N VAL A 97 -2.75 20.20 4.12
CA VAL A 97 -2.46 18.77 4.14
C VAL A 97 -0.97 18.50 4.29
N LEU A 98 -0.12 19.36 3.72
CA LEU A 98 1.34 19.27 3.83
C LEU A 98 1.92 19.97 5.06
N SER A 99 1.12 20.68 5.86
CA SER A 99 1.55 21.25 7.13
C SER A 99 1.79 20.17 8.19
N ASP A 100 2.48 20.52 9.27
CA ASP A 100 2.72 19.60 10.39
C ASP A 100 1.40 19.13 11.03
N GLU A 101 0.41 20.03 11.12
CA GLU A 101 -0.93 19.69 11.62
C GLU A 101 -1.64 18.69 10.70
N GLY A 102 -1.69 18.95 9.40
CA GLY A 102 -2.27 18.03 8.41
C GLY A 102 -1.57 16.69 8.40
N GLN A 103 -0.25 16.69 8.46
CA GLN A 103 0.54 15.46 8.48
C GLN A 103 0.35 14.64 9.78
N ALA A 104 0.14 15.30 10.92
CA ALA A 104 -0.20 14.64 12.18
C ALA A 104 -1.57 13.93 12.11
N ILE A 105 -2.55 14.52 11.40
CA ILE A 105 -3.85 13.88 11.16
C ILE A 105 -3.69 12.57 10.40
N TRP A 106 -2.88 12.55 9.34
CA TRP A 106 -2.56 11.33 8.59
C TRP A 106 -1.86 10.29 9.46
N ALA A 107 -0.87 10.72 10.26
CA ALA A 107 -0.18 9.83 11.19
C ALA A 107 -1.14 9.17 12.20
N ASN A 108 -2.11 9.92 12.73
CA ASN A 108 -3.13 9.39 13.64
C ASN A 108 -4.04 8.34 12.98
N ALA A 109 -4.16 8.37 11.65
CA ALA A 109 -4.82 7.33 10.86
C ALA A 109 -3.85 6.21 10.42
N TYR A 110 -2.64 6.19 10.98
CA TYR A 110 -1.54 5.25 10.67
C TYR A 110 -0.97 5.34 9.26
N LEU A 111 -1.33 6.34 8.46
CA LEU A 111 -0.61 6.61 7.22
C LEU A 111 0.72 7.29 7.54
N ARG A 112 1.77 6.88 6.88
CA ARG A 112 3.12 7.44 7.10
C ARG A 112 3.23 8.79 6.39
N PRO A 113 3.32 9.90 7.12
CA PRO A 113 3.40 11.23 6.53
C PRO A 113 4.75 11.46 5.85
N VAL A 114 4.79 12.35 4.86
CA VAL A 114 6.04 12.77 4.20
C VAL A 114 6.95 13.57 5.12
N ARG A 115 6.39 14.17 6.18
CA ARG A 115 7.13 14.86 7.25
C ARG A 115 7.21 13.97 8.48
N ALA A 116 8.31 13.24 8.62
CA ALA A 116 8.51 12.36 9.76
C ALA A 116 8.48 13.09 11.11
N SER A 117 8.89 14.37 11.14
CA SER A 117 8.83 15.23 12.34
C SER A 117 7.42 15.52 12.84
N ALA A 118 6.42 15.43 11.97
CA ALA A 118 5.01 15.66 12.32
C ALA A 118 4.34 14.44 12.96
N ILE A 119 5.00 13.29 13.01
CA ILE A 119 4.43 12.08 13.63
C ILE A 119 4.41 12.24 15.15
N PRO A 120 3.24 12.19 15.81
CA PRO A 120 3.16 12.20 17.27
C PRO A 120 3.96 11.03 17.87
N LYS A 121 4.70 11.27 18.96
CA LYS A 121 5.57 10.25 19.59
C LYS A 121 4.80 8.96 19.94
N GLU A 122 3.57 9.08 20.37
CA GLU A 122 2.71 7.94 20.70
C GLU A 122 2.42 7.10 19.45
N VAL A 123 2.15 7.73 18.31
CA VAL A 123 1.89 7.03 17.05
C VAL A 123 3.20 6.43 16.49
N GLN A 124 4.30 7.17 16.60
CA GLN A 124 5.60 6.71 16.15
C GLN A 124 6.03 5.39 16.83
N SER A 125 5.72 5.23 18.13
CA SER A 125 6.03 4.00 18.87
C SER A 125 5.25 2.76 18.40
N ARG A 126 4.19 2.96 17.64
CA ARG A 126 3.34 1.88 17.09
C ARG A 126 3.80 1.41 15.71
N PHE A 127 4.53 2.23 14.98
CA PHE A 127 5.11 1.83 13.70
C PHE A 127 6.28 0.86 13.88
N LEU A 128 6.46 -0.03 12.91
CA LEU A 128 7.69 -0.81 12.83
C LEU A 128 8.91 0.10 12.74
N PRO A 129 10.08 -0.35 13.18
CA PRO A 129 11.32 0.39 13.05
C PRO A 129 11.59 0.80 11.59
N ALA A 130 12.24 1.95 11.39
CA ALA A 130 12.58 2.43 10.05
C ALA A 130 13.42 1.43 9.23
N SER A 131 14.23 0.59 9.90
CA SER A 131 15.00 -0.48 9.28
C SER A 131 14.14 -1.52 8.58
N GLU A 132 12.92 -1.81 9.07
CA GLU A 132 12.01 -2.72 8.41
C GLU A 132 11.50 -2.14 7.08
N TYR A 133 11.26 -0.83 7.04
CA TYR A 133 10.84 -0.11 5.83
C TYR A 133 11.96 0.11 4.81
N ALA A 134 13.22 -0.14 5.16
CA ALA A 134 14.33 -0.13 4.20
C ALA A 134 14.15 -1.18 3.08
N ARG A 135 13.30 -2.19 3.30
CA ARG A 135 12.91 -3.19 2.29
C ARG A 135 11.81 -2.71 1.33
N ALA A 136 11.20 -1.55 1.60
CA ALA A 136 10.18 -0.98 0.72
C ALA A 136 10.84 -0.31 -0.49
N ARG A 137 10.34 -0.64 -1.68
CA ARG A 137 10.89 -0.17 -2.95
C ARG A 137 9.88 0.70 -3.68
N THR A 138 10.37 1.72 -4.34
CA THR A 138 9.61 2.46 -5.35
C THR A 138 9.66 1.73 -6.69
N VAL A 139 8.68 1.96 -7.52
CA VAL A 139 8.60 1.43 -8.88
C VAL A 139 8.49 2.58 -9.88
N ASP A 140 8.86 2.33 -11.12
CA ASP A 140 8.62 3.27 -12.21
C ASP A 140 7.12 3.23 -12.59
N TYR A 141 6.35 4.18 -12.08
CA TYR A 141 4.92 4.27 -12.34
C TYR A 141 4.59 4.60 -13.79
N GLY A 142 5.47 5.32 -14.51
CA GLY A 142 5.32 5.58 -15.93
C GLY A 142 5.40 4.27 -16.71
N ARG A 143 6.45 3.49 -16.46
CA ARG A 143 6.61 2.18 -17.11
C ARG A 143 5.51 1.20 -16.70
N MET A 144 5.06 1.22 -15.45
CA MET A 144 3.91 0.41 -15.02
C MET A 144 2.65 0.71 -15.83
N ALA A 145 2.35 1.99 -16.07
CA ALA A 145 1.18 2.38 -16.85
C ALA A 145 1.26 1.87 -18.29
N GLU A 146 2.45 1.93 -18.91
CA GLU A 146 2.66 1.43 -20.27
C GLU A 146 2.45 -0.08 -20.40
N VAL A 147 2.89 -0.85 -19.39
CA VAL A 147 2.84 -2.32 -19.42
C VAL A 147 1.61 -2.90 -18.72
N GLN A 148 0.75 -2.08 -18.15
CA GLN A 148 -0.42 -2.52 -17.40
C GLN A 148 -1.34 -3.41 -18.24
N LYS A 149 -1.67 -2.98 -19.47
CA LYS A 149 -2.59 -3.75 -20.31
C LYS A 149 -1.99 -5.10 -20.73
N PRO A 150 -0.79 -5.20 -21.32
CA PRO A 150 -0.20 -6.49 -21.66
C PRO A 150 0.00 -7.42 -20.45
N PHE A 151 0.33 -6.88 -19.28
CA PHE A 151 0.39 -7.68 -18.06
C PHE A 151 -0.98 -8.24 -17.68
N SER A 152 -2.02 -7.39 -17.65
CA SER A 152 -3.38 -7.79 -17.28
C SER A 152 -3.96 -8.83 -18.23
N ASP A 153 -3.80 -8.64 -19.54
CA ASP A 153 -4.26 -9.57 -20.56
C ASP A 153 -3.59 -10.96 -20.38
N ARG A 154 -2.30 -10.96 -20.12
CA ARG A 154 -1.55 -12.19 -19.87
C ARG A 154 -1.94 -12.86 -18.56
N TYR A 155 -2.12 -12.08 -17.48
CA TYR A 155 -2.53 -12.58 -16.17
C TYR A 155 -3.92 -13.26 -16.25
N LEU A 156 -4.89 -12.58 -16.86
CA LEU A 156 -6.26 -13.13 -17.03
C LEU A 156 -6.26 -14.42 -17.88
N LYS A 157 -5.40 -14.50 -18.88
CA LYS A 157 -5.33 -15.67 -19.77
C LYS A 157 -4.65 -16.88 -19.11
N GLU A 158 -3.61 -16.64 -18.31
CA GLU A 158 -2.70 -17.70 -17.87
C GLU A 158 -2.85 -18.06 -16.40
N VAL A 159 -3.43 -17.17 -15.57
CA VAL A 159 -3.52 -17.34 -14.11
C VAL A 159 -4.96 -17.51 -13.65
N GLN A 160 -5.91 -16.76 -14.21
CA GLN A 160 -7.35 -16.84 -13.95
C GLN A 160 -8.07 -17.49 -15.13
#